data_7d3e682beb9570dcc4f5018557ff8308
#
_entry.id   7d3e682beb9570dcc4f5018557ff8308
#
_cell.length_a   1.000
_cell.length_b   1.000
_cell.length_c   1.000
_cell.angle_alpha   90.00
_cell.angle_beta   90.00
_cell.angle_gamma   90.00
#
_symmetry.space_group_name_H-M   'P 1'
#
loop_
_entity.id
_entity.type
_entity.pdbx_description
1 polymer ?
#
loop_
_entity_poly.entity_id
_entity_poly.type
_entity_poly.pdbx_seq_one_letter_code
_entity_poly.pdbx_strand_id
1 'polypeptide(L)'
;MAICRLIRHGKGCTQVGKTKDIRGAVEAELTFDPLVDAANITVKNMNGEVTLNGTVPNYPQYREAVAAAQRVAGVTNVHNHLEVVLPPDDYRDDLMLATAANNALALNVTAPDGVEATASNGNLTLTGTVSYGAERGAAELAVAGLTGVRNIKDDIEIAYDADPVDVTLLVQDALDRYALIPDDSDVMMDTSGNTVTLTGHVRTWAEHDAVVAAAWMASGVMDVADELYITG
;
A
#
# COMPACT_ATOMS: atom_id res chain seq x y z
N MET A 1 -10.61 -3.95 34.84
CA MET A 1 -9.90 -4.89 35.74
C MET A 1 -8.79 -5.54 34.93
N ALA A 2 -7.59 -4.95 34.97
CA ALA A 2 -6.47 -5.33 34.13
C ALA A 2 -5.71 -6.49 34.77
N ILE A 3 -5.58 -7.61 34.06
CA ILE A 3 -4.83 -8.77 34.54
C ILE A 3 -3.36 -8.56 34.14
N CYS A 4 -2.58 -8.08 35.12
CA CYS A 4 -1.12 -8.02 34.99
C CYS A 4 -0.55 -9.41 35.31
N ARG A 5 -0.01 -10.15 34.31
CA ARG A 5 0.67 -11.43 34.51
C ARG A 5 2.12 -11.15 34.91
N LEU A 6 2.44 -11.42 36.15
CA LEU A 6 3.80 -11.31 36.68
C LEU A 6 4.75 -12.27 35.98
N ILE A 7 5.71 -11.73 35.24
CA ILE A 7 6.96 -12.43 34.88
C ILE A 7 8.05 -11.82 35.80
N ARG A 8 8.53 -12.65 36.73
CA ARG A 8 9.67 -12.32 37.59
C ARG A 8 10.94 -12.28 36.74
N HIS A 9 11.47 -11.09 36.48
CA HIS A 9 12.89 -10.71 36.50
C HIS A 9 12.96 -9.19 36.29
N GLY A 10 13.40 -8.51 37.31
CA GLY A 10 13.46 -7.07 37.54
C GLY A 10 13.94 -6.20 36.37
N LYS A 11 13.02 -5.72 35.57
CA LYS A 11 13.10 -4.44 34.86
C LYS A 11 11.67 -3.91 34.84
N GLY A 12 11.50 -2.68 35.31
CA GLY A 12 10.22 -2.04 35.56
C GLY A 12 9.30 -2.12 34.37
N CYS A 13 8.02 -2.28 34.68
CA CYS A 13 6.94 -2.12 33.71
C CYS A 13 7.02 -0.68 33.18
N THR A 14 7.61 -0.49 32.02
CA THR A 14 7.63 0.82 31.37
C THR A 14 6.21 1.05 30.88
N GLN A 15 5.51 2.00 31.53
CA GLN A 15 4.27 2.51 30.95
C GLN A 15 4.60 3.00 29.55
N VAL A 16 3.82 2.53 28.56
CA VAL A 16 3.80 3.13 27.23
C VAL A 16 3.21 4.52 27.39
N GLY A 17 4.05 5.47 27.75
CA GLY A 17 3.71 6.86 28.04
C GLY A 17 3.94 7.74 26.84
N LYS A 18 2.99 8.55 26.57
CA LYS A 18 2.85 9.68 25.66
C LYS A 18 4.16 10.47 25.45
N THR A 19 4.64 10.43 24.34
CA THR A 19 5.61 10.95 23.40
C THR A 19 6.42 9.77 22.89
N LYS A 20 5.77 8.94 22.08
CA LYS A 20 6.50 7.90 21.35
C LYS A 20 7.56 8.60 20.54
N ASP A 21 8.81 8.22 20.73
CA ASP A 21 9.83 8.41 19.72
C ASP A 21 9.41 7.56 18.51
N ILE A 22 8.54 8.16 17.67
CA ILE A 22 8.00 7.52 16.46
C ILE A 22 9.15 7.06 15.57
N ARG A 23 10.22 7.86 15.47
CA ARG A 23 11.41 7.49 14.72
C ARG A 23 12.02 6.19 15.24
N GLY A 24 12.32 6.13 16.54
CA GLY A 24 12.89 4.92 17.15
C GLY A 24 11.95 3.71 17.07
N ALA A 25 10.63 3.93 17.12
CA ALA A 25 9.64 2.87 16.95
C ALA A 25 9.63 2.34 15.51
N VAL A 26 9.72 3.21 14.50
CA VAL A 26 9.82 2.80 13.07
C VAL A 26 11.14 2.07 12.80
N GLU A 27 12.28 2.59 13.30
CA GLU A 27 13.58 1.91 13.18
C GLU A 27 13.54 0.50 13.82
N ALA A 28 12.88 0.36 14.96
CA ALA A 28 12.71 -0.92 15.63
C ALA A 28 11.80 -1.88 14.84
N GLU A 29 10.70 -1.37 14.27
CA GLU A 29 9.78 -2.16 13.46
C GLU A 29 10.44 -2.66 12.17
N LEU A 30 11.16 -1.78 11.45
CA LEU A 30 11.94 -2.16 10.27
C LEU A 30 13.00 -3.23 10.57
N THR A 31 13.63 -3.15 11.76
CA THR A 31 14.63 -4.14 12.18
C THR A 31 13.97 -5.46 12.62
N PHE A 32 12.75 -5.40 13.16
CA PHE A 32 11.99 -6.56 13.62
C PHE A 32 11.38 -7.35 12.47
N ASP A 33 11.05 -6.67 11.36
CA ASP A 33 10.43 -7.30 10.20
C ASP A 33 11.45 -8.16 9.43
N PRO A 34 11.23 -9.49 9.35
CA PRO A 34 12.18 -10.39 8.69
C PRO A 34 12.20 -10.23 7.16
N LEU A 35 11.25 -9.49 6.59
CA LEU A 35 11.14 -9.26 5.15
C LEU A 35 11.86 -7.97 4.72
N VAL A 36 12.45 -7.21 5.65
CA VAL A 36 13.12 -5.93 5.38
C VAL A 36 14.59 -5.99 5.83
N ASP A 37 15.52 -5.70 4.93
CA ASP A 37 16.90 -5.41 5.30
C ASP A 37 17.02 -3.91 5.63
N ALA A 38 16.95 -3.59 6.92
CA ALA A 38 17.00 -2.23 7.41
C ALA A 38 18.40 -1.61 7.44
N ALA A 39 19.48 -2.34 7.08
CA ALA A 39 20.87 -1.89 7.24
C ALA A 39 21.18 -0.57 6.51
N ASN A 40 20.55 -0.34 5.37
CA ASN A 40 20.76 0.86 4.55
C ASN A 40 19.55 1.82 4.57
N ILE A 41 18.62 1.66 5.52
CA ILE A 41 17.44 2.52 5.65
C ILE A 41 17.68 3.54 6.77
N THR A 42 17.42 4.79 6.50
CA THR A 42 17.41 5.87 7.49
C THR A 42 16.03 6.46 7.62
N VAL A 43 15.60 6.67 8.87
CA VAL A 43 14.27 7.17 9.21
C VAL A 43 14.36 8.59 9.72
N LYS A 44 13.54 9.50 9.19
CA LYS A 44 13.29 10.83 9.75
C LYS A 44 11.82 10.92 10.14
N ASN A 45 11.53 11.63 11.21
CA ASN A 45 10.15 11.88 11.64
C ASN A 45 9.97 13.36 11.97
N MET A 46 8.89 13.94 11.47
CA MET A 46 8.41 15.27 11.81
C MET A 46 6.91 15.19 12.16
N ASN A 47 6.60 15.15 13.46
CA ASN A 47 5.22 15.17 13.96
C ASN A 47 4.31 14.05 13.42
N GLY A 48 4.83 12.86 13.18
CA GLY A 48 4.07 11.75 12.62
C GLY A 48 4.29 11.55 11.11
N GLU A 49 4.83 12.53 10.42
CA GLU A 49 5.29 12.37 9.03
C GLU A 49 6.65 11.68 9.02
N VAL A 50 6.69 10.47 8.52
CA VAL A 50 7.91 9.65 8.43
C VAL A 50 8.47 9.70 7.04
N THR A 51 9.78 9.94 6.93
CA THR A 51 10.52 9.86 5.67
C THR A 51 11.50 8.70 5.74
N LEU A 52 11.37 7.75 4.82
CA LEU A 52 12.31 6.66 4.62
C LEU A 52 13.30 7.04 3.51
N ASN A 53 14.60 6.96 3.78
CA ASN A 53 15.65 7.21 2.79
C ASN A 53 16.67 6.07 2.81
N GLY A 54 17.24 5.76 1.66
CA GLY A 54 18.29 4.75 1.54
C GLY A 54 18.05 3.80 0.41
N THR A 55 18.53 2.56 0.55
CA THR A 55 18.45 1.55 -0.51
C THR A 55 17.97 0.22 0.04
N VAL A 56 17.25 -0.51 -0.79
CA VAL A 56 16.80 -1.88 -0.53
C VAL A 56 17.18 -2.78 -1.71
N PRO A 57 17.38 -4.11 -1.50
CA PRO A 57 17.89 -4.99 -2.54
C PRO A 57 16.84 -5.43 -3.58
N ASN A 58 15.54 -5.24 -3.31
CA ASN A 58 14.47 -5.65 -4.22
C ASN A 58 13.18 -4.85 -3.99
N TYR A 59 12.27 -4.92 -4.95
CA TYR A 59 10.99 -4.20 -4.90
C TYR A 59 10.03 -4.69 -3.80
N PRO A 60 9.93 -6.00 -3.47
CA PRO A 60 9.17 -6.43 -2.30
C PRO A 60 9.60 -5.75 -1.01
N GLN A 61 10.90 -5.60 -0.76
CA GLN A 61 11.39 -4.89 0.43
C GLN A 61 11.11 -3.39 0.41
N TYR A 62 11.11 -2.78 -0.78
CA TYR A 62 10.68 -1.39 -0.96
C TYR A 62 9.23 -1.18 -0.48
N ARG A 63 8.32 -2.08 -0.84
CA ARG A 63 6.92 -2.02 -0.40
C ARG A 63 6.77 -2.36 1.08
N GLU A 64 7.43 -3.41 1.55
CA GLU A 64 7.31 -3.87 2.94
C GLU A 64 7.87 -2.82 3.93
N ALA A 65 8.91 -2.08 3.57
CA ALA A 65 9.44 -1.01 4.40
C ALA A 65 8.40 0.10 4.65
N VAL A 66 7.58 0.44 3.65
CA VAL A 66 6.45 1.37 3.82
C VAL A 66 5.39 0.78 4.75
N ALA A 67 4.99 -0.47 4.49
CA ALA A 67 3.99 -1.15 5.31
C ALA A 67 4.45 -1.29 6.77
N ALA A 68 5.73 -1.58 7.00
CA ALA A 68 6.33 -1.62 8.34
C ALA A 68 6.23 -0.27 9.06
N ALA A 69 6.54 0.82 8.36
CA ALA A 69 6.43 2.17 8.94
C ALA A 69 4.96 2.52 9.26
N GLN A 70 4.03 2.14 8.40
CA GLN A 70 2.58 2.39 8.59
C GLN A 70 1.97 1.60 9.76
N ARG A 71 2.56 0.46 10.15
CA ARG A 71 2.11 -0.31 11.34
C ARG A 71 2.41 0.41 12.66
N VAL A 72 3.29 1.40 12.65
CA VAL A 72 3.69 2.10 13.88
C VAL A 72 2.67 3.16 14.28
N ALA A 73 2.15 3.05 15.49
CA ALA A 73 1.17 4.00 15.99
C ALA A 73 1.76 5.42 16.11
N GLY A 74 1.02 6.40 15.61
CA GLY A 74 1.43 7.80 15.54
C GLY A 74 2.07 8.20 14.22
N VAL A 75 2.24 7.27 13.27
CA VAL A 75 2.63 7.57 11.89
C VAL A 75 1.38 7.99 11.12
N THR A 76 1.38 9.24 10.69
CA THR A 76 0.27 9.86 9.94
C THR A 76 0.52 9.92 8.44
N ASN A 77 1.79 9.95 8.04
CA ASN A 77 2.17 9.91 6.62
C ASN A 77 3.55 9.25 6.45
N VAL A 78 3.77 8.59 5.31
CA VAL A 78 5.06 7.97 4.97
C VAL A 78 5.53 8.46 3.60
N HIS A 79 6.60 9.25 3.62
CA HIS A 79 7.31 9.67 2.41
C HIS A 79 8.42 8.67 2.09
N ASN A 80 8.23 7.86 1.06
CA ASN A 80 9.19 6.84 0.67
C ASN A 80 10.16 7.37 -0.39
N HIS A 81 11.42 7.53 -0.02
CA HIS A 81 12.55 7.90 -0.87
C HIS A 81 13.61 6.77 -0.92
N LEU A 82 13.17 5.53 -0.76
CA LEU A 82 14.03 4.36 -0.93
C LEU A 82 14.29 4.12 -2.42
N GLU A 83 15.48 3.64 -2.73
CA GLU A 83 15.84 3.20 -4.07
C GLU A 83 16.08 1.68 -4.06
N VAL A 84 15.60 0.98 -5.09
CA VAL A 84 15.91 -0.44 -5.27
C VAL A 84 17.25 -0.58 -5.98
N VAL A 85 18.24 -1.10 -5.27
CA VAL A 85 19.56 -1.43 -5.80
C VAL A 85 19.73 -2.93 -5.83
N LEU A 86 19.50 -3.52 -6.99
CA LEU A 86 19.57 -4.97 -7.17
C LEU A 86 21.00 -5.49 -6.95
N PRO A 87 21.18 -6.61 -6.23
CA PRO A 87 22.41 -7.36 -6.23
C PRO A 87 22.77 -7.82 -7.66
N PRO A 88 24.07 -7.98 -7.98
CA PRO A 88 24.48 -8.39 -9.35
C PRO A 88 23.84 -9.67 -9.85
N ASP A 89 23.56 -10.63 -8.96
CA ASP A 89 22.95 -11.92 -9.30
C ASP A 89 21.44 -11.82 -9.60
N ASP A 90 20.81 -10.75 -9.15
CA ASP A 90 19.37 -10.49 -9.34
C ASP A 90 19.09 -9.61 -10.57
N TYR A 91 20.14 -9.12 -11.23
CA TYR A 91 19.96 -8.36 -12.45
C TYR A 91 19.41 -9.23 -13.58
N ARG A 92 18.38 -8.73 -14.27
CA ARG A 92 17.82 -9.34 -15.47
C ARG A 92 17.79 -8.33 -16.59
N ASP A 93 18.00 -8.80 -17.82
CA ASP A 93 17.79 -7.93 -18.97
C ASP A 93 16.29 -7.65 -19.18
N ASP A 94 16.00 -6.50 -19.77
CA ASP A 94 14.63 -5.99 -19.85
C ASP A 94 13.71 -6.91 -20.68
N LEU A 95 14.22 -7.62 -21.70
CA LEU A 95 13.44 -8.56 -22.48
C LEU A 95 13.03 -9.78 -21.65
N MET A 96 13.96 -10.31 -20.87
CA MET A 96 13.67 -11.44 -19.97
C MET A 96 12.72 -11.01 -18.85
N LEU A 97 12.90 -9.80 -18.31
CA LEU A 97 12.03 -9.26 -17.27
C LEU A 97 10.60 -9.03 -17.79
N ALA A 98 10.44 -8.41 -18.95
CA ALA A 98 9.13 -8.21 -19.58
C ALA A 98 8.43 -9.55 -19.88
N THR A 99 9.19 -10.54 -20.37
CA THR A 99 8.65 -11.87 -20.62
C THR A 99 8.18 -12.56 -19.34
N ALA A 100 8.98 -12.46 -18.27
CA ALA A 100 8.60 -13.00 -16.96
C ALA A 100 7.36 -12.31 -16.38
N ALA A 101 7.26 -10.98 -16.54
CA ALA A 101 6.11 -10.21 -16.08
C ALA A 101 4.83 -10.59 -16.84
N ASN A 102 4.87 -10.67 -18.17
CA ASN A 102 3.72 -11.09 -18.96
C ASN A 102 3.29 -12.55 -18.67
N ASN A 103 4.25 -13.43 -18.42
CA ASN A 103 3.94 -14.80 -17.99
C ASN A 103 3.29 -14.82 -16.58
N ALA A 104 3.76 -13.98 -15.65
CA ALA A 104 3.18 -13.88 -14.32
C ALA A 104 1.74 -13.35 -14.38
N LEU A 105 1.47 -12.34 -15.19
CA LEU A 105 0.12 -11.83 -15.46
C LEU A 105 -0.78 -12.93 -16.05
N ALA A 106 -0.33 -13.62 -17.08
CA ALA A 106 -1.13 -14.67 -17.74
C ALA A 106 -1.41 -15.89 -16.86
N LEU A 107 -0.56 -16.19 -15.89
CA LEU A 107 -0.72 -17.33 -14.97
C LEU A 107 -1.48 -16.95 -13.68
N ASN A 108 -1.68 -15.68 -13.42
CA ASN A 108 -2.36 -15.22 -12.21
C ASN A 108 -3.86 -15.09 -12.49
N VAL A 109 -4.66 -15.96 -11.85
CA VAL A 109 -6.13 -15.99 -12.01
C VAL A 109 -6.81 -14.68 -11.57
N THR A 110 -6.15 -13.89 -10.71
CA THR A 110 -6.68 -12.61 -10.23
C THR A 110 -6.22 -11.42 -11.08
N ALA A 111 -5.20 -11.60 -11.92
CA ALA A 111 -4.78 -10.56 -12.84
C ALA A 111 -5.77 -10.49 -14.02
N PRO A 112 -6.16 -9.30 -14.44
CA PRO A 112 -7.11 -9.13 -15.54
C PRO A 112 -6.48 -9.52 -16.89
N ASP A 113 -7.30 -10.05 -17.77
CA ASP A 113 -6.92 -10.23 -19.18
C ASP A 113 -6.75 -8.86 -19.84
N GLY A 114 -5.75 -8.73 -20.72
CA GLY A 114 -5.54 -7.49 -21.49
C GLY A 114 -4.59 -6.49 -20.85
N VAL A 115 -3.92 -6.86 -19.76
CA VAL A 115 -2.80 -6.09 -19.20
C VAL A 115 -1.49 -6.65 -19.72
N GLU A 116 -0.62 -5.77 -20.24
CA GLU A 116 0.71 -6.09 -20.73
C GLU A 116 1.78 -5.35 -19.93
N ALA A 117 2.93 -5.99 -19.77
CA ALA A 117 4.09 -5.43 -19.09
C ALA A 117 5.23 -5.19 -20.09
N THR A 118 5.81 -4.00 -20.03
CA THR A 118 7.09 -3.66 -20.70
C THR A 118 8.14 -3.35 -19.65
N ALA A 119 9.42 -3.50 -20.00
CA ALA A 119 10.53 -3.25 -19.06
C ALA A 119 11.55 -2.31 -19.69
N SER A 120 12.11 -1.43 -18.85
CA SER A 120 13.23 -0.56 -19.20
C SER A 120 14.11 -0.31 -17.97
N ASN A 121 15.38 -0.74 -18.03
CA ASN A 121 16.35 -0.62 -16.92
C ASN A 121 15.83 -1.20 -15.58
N GLY A 122 15.07 -2.32 -15.65
CA GLY A 122 14.46 -2.94 -14.47
C GLY A 122 13.17 -2.27 -13.98
N ASN A 123 12.72 -1.20 -14.64
CA ASN A 123 11.42 -0.59 -14.35
C ASN A 123 10.36 -1.24 -15.23
N LEU A 124 9.33 -1.82 -14.62
CA LEU A 124 8.17 -2.33 -15.31
C LEU A 124 7.15 -1.20 -15.53
N THR A 125 6.55 -1.18 -16.71
CA THR A 125 5.36 -0.37 -16.98
C THR A 125 4.23 -1.31 -17.36
N LEU A 126 3.14 -1.28 -16.61
CA LEU A 126 1.91 -2.00 -16.87
C LEU A 126 0.98 -1.11 -17.69
N THR A 127 0.48 -1.64 -18.80
CA THR A 127 -0.46 -0.95 -19.70
C THR A 127 -1.59 -1.88 -20.06
N GLY A 128 -2.73 -1.33 -20.38
CA GLY A 128 -3.91 -2.10 -20.78
C GLY A 128 -5.18 -1.47 -20.27
N THR A 129 -6.27 -2.22 -20.31
CA THR A 129 -7.57 -1.73 -19.90
C THR A 129 -8.25 -2.76 -19.01
N VAL A 130 -8.79 -2.32 -17.88
CA VAL A 130 -9.49 -3.16 -16.91
C VAL A 130 -10.89 -2.63 -16.64
N SER A 131 -11.75 -3.45 -16.05
CA SER A 131 -13.14 -3.07 -15.74
C SER A 131 -13.29 -2.49 -14.33
N TYR A 132 -12.37 -2.83 -13.41
CA TYR A 132 -12.42 -2.41 -12.00
C TYR A 132 -11.07 -1.90 -11.52
N GLY A 133 -11.10 -0.89 -10.65
CA GLY A 133 -9.87 -0.38 -10.04
C GLY A 133 -9.09 -1.42 -9.22
N ALA A 134 -9.77 -2.35 -8.57
CA ALA A 134 -9.14 -3.46 -7.85
C ALA A 134 -8.29 -4.37 -8.76
N GLU A 135 -8.61 -4.47 -10.05
CA GLU A 135 -7.85 -5.27 -11.02
C GLU A 135 -6.48 -4.68 -11.31
N ARG A 136 -6.33 -3.34 -11.24
CA ARG A 136 -5.03 -2.66 -11.34
C ARG A 136 -4.08 -3.12 -10.24
N GLY A 137 -4.57 -3.12 -9.00
CA GLY A 137 -3.79 -3.60 -7.85
C GLY A 137 -3.44 -5.08 -7.95
N ALA A 138 -4.33 -5.92 -8.48
CA ALA A 138 -4.06 -7.34 -8.71
C ALA A 138 -2.96 -7.55 -9.76
N ALA A 139 -2.96 -6.76 -10.84
CA ALA A 139 -1.91 -6.81 -11.86
C ALA A 139 -0.55 -6.39 -11.30
N GLU A 140 -0.49 -5.30 -10.51
CA GLU A 140 0.75 -4.88 -9.84
C GLU A 140 1.28 -5.97 -8.90
N LEU A 141 0.41 -6.56 -8.07
CA LEU A 141 0.79 -7.63 -7.14
C LEU A 141 1.32 -8.86 -7.85
N ALA A 142 0.80 -9.20 -9.04
CA ALA A 142 1.23 -10.35 -9.82
C ALA A 142 2.71 -10.24 -10.23
N VAL A 143 3.20 -9.04 -10.48
CA VAL A 143 4.57 -8.79 -10.96
C VAL A 143 5.53 -8.26 -9.88
N ALA A 144 5.00 -7.80 -8.75
CA ALA A 144 5.78 -7.16 -7.68
C ALA A 144 6.89 -8.05 -7.09
N GLY A 145 6.68 -9.37 -7.08
CA GLY A 145 7.63 -10.36 -6.54
C GLY A 145 8.71 -10.83 -7.51
N LEU A 146 8.74 -10.34 -8.75
CA LEU A 146 9.69 -10.80 -9.75
C LEU A 146 11.11 -10.28 -9.48
N THR A 147 12.09 -11.19 -9.60
CA THR A 147 13.50 -10.84 -9.53
C THR A 147 13.88 -9.93 -10.70
N GLY A 148 14.58 -8.83 -10.43
CA GLY A 148 14.98 -7.86 -11.43
C GLY A 148 14.11 -6.60 -11.46
N VAL A 149 12.97 -6.60 -10.76
CA VAL A 149 12.11 -5.41 -10.67
C VAL A 149 12.70 -4.37 -9.73
N ARG A 150 12.84 -3.14 -10.24
CA ARG A 150 13.27 -1.95 -9.48
C ARG A 150 12.11 -1.05 -9.13
N ASN A 151 11.18 -0.89 -10.07
CA ASN A 151 10.00 -0.07 -9.91
C ASN A 151 8.88 -0.58 -10.80
N ILE A 152 7.64 -0.31 -10.42
CA ILE A 152 6.45 -0.61 -11.22
C ILE A 152 5.72 0.70 -11.45
N LYS A 153 5.48 1.03 -12.72
CA LYS A 153 4.63 2.12 -13.14
C LYS A 153 3.30 1.54 -13.62
N ASP A 154 2.22 2.00 -13.04
CA ASP A 154 0.88 1.61 -13.45
C ASP A 154 0.30 2.68 -14.41
N ASP A 155 0.21 2.31 -15.69
CA ASP A 155 -0.44 3.08 -16.74
C ASP A 155 -1.69 2.30 -17.28
N ILE A 156 -2.33 1.50 -16.41
CA ILE A 156 -3.55 0.75 -16.74
C ILE A 156 -4.74 1.72 -16.70
N GLU A 157 -5.53 1.70 -17.75
CA GLU A 157 -6.76 2.48 -17.85
C GLU A 157 -7.96 1.67 -17.35
N ILE A 158 -8.91 2.33 -16.69
CA ILE A 158 -10.18 1.71 -16.31
C ILE A 158 -11.22 2.09 -17.37
N ALA A 159 -11.71 1.13 -18.14
CA ALA A 159 -12.78 1.34 -19.10
C ALA A 159 -14.11 0.91 -18.47
N TYR A 160 -15.03 1.83 -18.41
CA TYR A 160 -16.38 1.59 -17.97
C TYR A 160 -17.33 1.57 -19.18
N ASP A 161 -17.89 0.41 -19.47
CA ASP A 161 -18.83 0.19 -20.60
C ASP A 161 -20.25 -0.15 -20.09
N ALA A 162 -20.75 0.59 -19.11
CA ALA A 162 -22.08 0.37 -18.59
C ALA A 162 -22.89 1.67 -18.48
N ASP A 163 -24.24 1.53 -18.47
CA ASP A 163 -25.16 2.62 -18.15
C ASP A 163 -24.73 3.34 -16.87
N PRO A 164 -24.96 4.66 -16.77
CA PRO A 164 -24.56 5.44 -15.61
C PRO A 164 -25.25 4.87 -14.35
N VAL A 165 -24.54 3.98 -13.68
CA VAL A 165 -24.94 3.45 -12.38
C VAL A 165 -24.65 4.55 -11.37
N ASP A 166 -25.49 4.69 -10.37
CA ASP A 166 -25.20 5.60 -9.27
C ASP A 166 -24.01 5.08 -8.45
N VAL A 167 -22.82 5.51 -8.86
CA VAL A 167 -21.53 5.15 -8.22
C VAL A 167 -21.59 5.47 -6.73
N THR A 168 -22.27 6.55 -6.35
CA THR A 168 -22.44 6.96 -4.96
C THR A 168 -23.06 5.85 -4.11
N LEU A 169 -24.18 5.28 -4.56
CA LEU A 169 -24.86 4.21 -3.83
C LEU A 169 -24.00 2.94 -3.74
N LEU A 170 -23.30 2.58 -4.82
CA LEU A 170 -22.45 1.38 -4.83
C LEU A 170 -21.27 1.51 -3.88
N VAL A 171 -20.63 2.67 -3.84
CA VAL A 171 -19.50 2.91 -2.92
C VAL A 171 -20.01 2.99 -1.48
N GLN A 172 -21.14 3.69 -1.23
CA GLN A 172 -21.74 3.75 0.10
C GLN A 172 -22.07 2.34 0.63
N ASP A 173 -22.74 1.54 -0.16
CA ASP A 173 -23.06 0.14 0.17
C ASP A 173 -21.78 -0.71 0.41
N ALA A 174 -20.69 -0.43 -0.31
CA ALA A 174 -19.42 -1.12 -0.10
C ALA A 174 -18.81 -0.72 1.24
N LEU A 175 -18.77 0.57 1.56
CA LEU A 175 -18.24 1.08 2.83
C LEU A 175 -19.02 0.55 4.03
N ASP A 176 -20.35 0.56 3.96
CA ASP A 176 -21.25 0.07 5.02
C ASP A 176 -21.07 -1.43 5.33
N ARG A 177 -20.62 -2.20 4.35
CA ARG A 177 -20.37 -3.65 4.53
C ARG A 177 -18.98 -3.99 5.04
N TYR A 178 -18.05 -3.03 5.05
CA TYR A 178 -16.66 -3.33 5.38
C TYR A 178 -16.43 -3.36 6.90
N ALA A 179 -16.16 -4.53 7.45
CA ALA A 179 -16.03 -4.75 8.89
C ALA A 179 -14.84 -4.01 9.55
N LEU A 180 -13.88 -3.51 8.76
CA LEU A 180 -12.75 -2.72 9.27
C LEU A 180 -13.07 -1.22 9.37
N ILE A 181 -14.21 -0.78 8.82
CA ILE A 181 -14.68 0.60 8.93
C ILE A 181 -15.71 0.64 10.06
N PRO A 182 -15.42 1.33 11.17
CA PRO A 182 -16.36 1.43 12.28
C PRO A 182 -17.61 2.22 11.90
N ASP A 183 -18.76 1.88 12.49
CA ASP A 183 -20.03 2.59 12.28
C ASP A 183 -19.98 4.07 12.70
N ASP A 184 -19.03 4.45 13.54
CA ASP A 184 -18.77 5.81 14.01
C ASP A 184 -17.61 6.48 13.26
N SER A 185 -17.23 5.96 12.09
CA SER A 185 -16.16 6.57 11.28
C SER A 185 -16.61 7.94 10.74
N ASP A 186 -15.64 8.85 10.66
CA ASP A 186 -15.84 10.23 10.21
C ASP A 186 -15.56 10.39 8.70
N VAL A 187 -15.64 9.26 7.98
CA VAL A 187 -15.38 9.20 6.54
C VAL A 187 -16.58 9.72 5.77
N MET A 188 -16.34 10.72 4.94
CA MET A 188 -17.31 11.27 4.00
C MET A 188 -16.86 10.98 2.58
N MET A 189 -17.82 10.74 1.72
CA MET A 189 -17.61 10.47 0.31
C MET A 189 -18.42 11.45 -0.54
N ASP A 190 -17.77 11.99 -1.57
CA ASP A 190 -18.43 12.74 -2.63
C ASP A 190 -18.10 12.12 -3.98
N THR A 191 -19.01 12.20 -4.94
CA THR A 191 -18.80 11.64 -6.27
C THR A 191 -19.05 12.67 -7.35
N SER A 192 -18.11 12.76 -8.29
CA SER A 192 -18.23 13.59 -9.48
C SER A 192 -17.99 12.75 -10.73
N GLY A 193 -19.06 12.33 -11.38
CA GLY A 193 -18.99 11.34 -12.46
C GLY A 193 -18.50 10.00 -11.94
N ASN A 194 -17.35 9.54 -12.42
CA ASN A 194 -16.72 8.28 -12.05
C ASN A 194 -15.54 8.46 -11.08
N THR A 195 -15.30 9.68 -10.59
CA THR A 195 -14.29 9.98 -9.56
C THR A 195 -14.96 10.02 -8.20
N VAL A 196 -14.39 9.27 -7.25
CA VAL A 196 -14.81 9.25 -5.85
C VAL A 196 -13.79 10.04 -5.04
N THR A 197 -14.25 11.03 -4.29
CA THR A 197 -13.41 11.77 -3.33
C THR A 197 -13.73 11.28 -1.92
N LEU A 198 -12.71 10.75 -1.24
CA LEU A 198 -12.81 10.29 0.14
C LEU A 198 -12.19 11.36 1.05
N THR A 199 -12.96 11.84 2.04
CA THR A 199 -12.52 12.84 3.00
C THR A 199 -12.85 12.40 4.41
N GLY A 200 -12.20 13.02 5.40
CA GLY A 200 -12.46 12.74 6.82
C GLY A 200 -11.26 12.14 7.55
N HIS A 201 -11.53 11.51 8.69
CA HIS A 201 -10.49 11.03 9.59
C HIS A 201 -10.62 9.53 9.81
N VAL A 202 -9.50 8.85 9.70
CA VAL A 202 -9.34 7.44 10.04
C VAL A 202 -8.32 7.28 11.17
N ARG A 203 -8.44 6.22 11.95
CA ARG A 203 -7.59 6.01 13.13
C ARG A 203 -6.27 5.32 12.81
N THR A 204 -6.28 4.48 11.79
CA THR A 204 -5.13 3.65 11.42
C THR A 204 -4.98 3.54 9.91
N TRP A 205 -3.79 3.19 9.45
CA TRP A 205 -3.52 2.87 8.06
C TRP A 205 -4.34 1.67 7.56
N ALA A 206 -4.62 0.69 8.42
CA ALA A 206 -5.47 -0.45 8.06
C ALA A 206 -6.92 -0.03 7.78
N GLU A 207 -7.45 0.94 8.53
CA GLU A 207 -8.76 1.55 8.27
C GLU A 207 -8.74 2.37 6.99
N HIS A 208 -7.70 3.20 6.79
CA HIS A 208 -7.48 3.96 5.56
C HIS A 208 -7.48 3.05 4.32
N ASP A 209 -6.63 2.02 4.33
CA ASP A 209 -6.50 1.10 3.20
C ASP A 209 -7.81 0.35 2.93
N ALA A 210 -8.56 0.02 3.99
CA ALA A 210 -9.86 -0.62 3.86
C ALA A 210 -10.90 0.29 3.17
N VAL A 211 -10.92 1.59 3.51
CA VAL A 211 -11.82 2.58 2.89
C VAL A 211 -11.47 2.77 1.42
N VAL A 212 -10.19 2.97 1.10
CA VAL A 212 -9.72 3.16 -0.28
C VAL A 212 -9.98 1.89 -1.12
N ALA A 213 -9.71 0.69 -0.57
CA ALA A 213 -9.97 -0.56 -1.25
C ALA A 213 -11.46 -0.77 -1.53
N ALA A 214 -12.34 -0.43 -0.58
CA ALA A 214 -13.79 -0.54 -0.77
C ALA A 214 -14.27 0.36 -1.92
N ALA A 215 -13.74 1.57 -2.05
CA ALA A 215 -14.05 2.47 -3.15
C ALA A 215 -13.60 1.88 -4.50
N TRP A 216 -12.39 1.33 -4.60
CA TRP A 216 -11.88 0.71 -5.82
C TRP A 216 -12.60 -0.58 -6.24
N MET A 217 -13.30 -1.24 -5.32
CA MET A 217 -14.10 -2.45 -5.62
C MET A 217 -15.47 -2.11 -6.21
N ALA A 218 -15.94 -0.88 -6.09
CA ALA A 218 -17.23 -0.47 -6.60
C ALA A 218 -17.21 -0.35 -8.13
N SER A 219 -18.22 -0.87 -8.78
CA SER A 219 -18.37 -0.78 -10.24
C SER A 219 -18.55 0.68 -10.67
N GLY A 220 -17.84 1.07 -11.73
CA GLY A 220 -17.95 2.41 -12.29
C GLY A 220 -16.99 3.43 -11.69
N VAL A 221 -16.21 3.10 -10.67
CA VAL A 221 -15.17 3.96 -10.13
C VAL A 221 -13.96 3.91 -11.06
N MET A 222 -13.59 5.04 -11.62
CA MET A 222 -12.42 5.19 -12.51
C MET A 222 -11.26 5.88 -11.82
N ASP A 223 -11.55 6.69 -10.79
CA ASP A 223 -10.53 7.39 -10.01
C ASP A 223 -10.99 7.57 -8.57
N VAL A 224 -10.03 7.54 -7.65
CA VAL A 224 -10.26 7.78 -6.22
C VAL A 224 -9.31 8.88 -5.75
N ALA A 225 -9.88 10.03 -5.44
CA ALA A 225 -9.16 11.13 -4.79
C ALA A 225 -9.16 10.88 -3.27
N ASP A 226 -8.02 10.47 -2.77
CA ASP A 226 -7.82 10.17 -1.36
C ASP A 226 -7.38 11.42 -0.60
N GLU A 227 -8.30 11.96 0.21
CA GLU A 227 -8.10 13.10 1.09
C GLU A 227 -8.35 12.72 2.56
N LEU A 228 -8.09 11.46 2.93
CA LEU A 228 -8.25 10.97 4.29
C LEU A 228 -7.06 11.38 5.17
N TYR A 229 -7.34 11.67 6.43
CA TYR A 229 -6.33 12.02 7.43
C TYR A 229 -6.26 10.96 8.51
N ILE A 230 -5.03 10.53 8.84
CA ILE A 230 -4.80 9.57 9.91
C ILE A 230 -4.56 10.32 11.22
N THR A 231 -5.35 10.00 12.23
CA THR A 231 -5.30 10.69 13.54
C THR A 231 -4.45 9.95 14.58
N GLY A 232 -4.10 8.66 14.39
CA GLY A 232 -3.18 7.86 15.23
C GLY A 232 -3.80 7.37 16.53
#